data_369ed79b50373f9b1fa339bac201b24d
#
_entry.id   369ed79b50373f9b1fa339bac201b24d
#
_cell.length_a   1.000
_cell.length_b   1.000
_cell.length_c   1.000
_cell.angle_alpha   90.00
_cell.angle_beta   90.00
_cell.angle_gamma   90.00
#
_symmetry.space_group_name_H-M   'P 1'
#
loop_
_entity.id
_entity.type
_entity.pdbx_description
1 polymer ?
#
loop_
_entity_poly.entity_id
_entity_poly.type
_entity_poly.pdbx_seq_one_letter_code
_entity_poly.pdbx_strand_id
1 'polypeptide(L)'
;IGDIIDRFQLTPVALAEGTALAKTLYNDTPTTVNYENIPTAVFSQPPIGTVGLTEEEARAEYGEVSVFKSSFRALKNTLSGRAEQTLMKMIVDKKSDKVVGVHMVGPDSGEIIQGIGIALKAGATKAVFDSTIGIHPTSAEEFVTMREPVAEAAE
;
A
#
# COMPACT_ATOMS: atom_id res chain seq x y z
N ILE A 1 2.99 14.70 -20.60
CA ILE A 1 2.19 14.01 -19.58
C ILE A 1 2.08 12.53 -19.92
N GLY A 2 1.73 11.73 -18.95
CA GLY A 2 1.57 10.29 -19.11
C GLY A 2 2.90 9.58 -19.31
N ASP A 3 2.85 8.40 -19.92
CA ASP A 3 3.99 7.47 -20.04
C ASP A 3 5.23 8.09 -20.68
N ILE A 4 5.08 9.09 -21.55
CA ILE A 4 6.18 9.75 -22.24
C ILE A 4 7.14 10.53 -21.32
N ILE A 5 6.68 10.93 -20.12
CA ILE A 5 7.54 11.62 -19.15
C ILE A 5 8.26 10.65 -18.20
N ASP A 6 8.01 9.36 -18.34
CA ASP A 6 8.70 8.25 -17.68
C ASP A 6 8.79 8.35 -16.13
N ARG A 7 7.69 8.81 -15.49
CA ARG A 7 7.56 8.83 -14.03
C ARG A 7 6.81 7.61 -13.52
N PHE A 8 5.51 7.57 -13.79
CA PHE A 8 4.61 6.47 -13.43
C PHE A 8 3.77 6.10 -14.64
N GLN A 9 3.98 4.93 -15.19
CA GLN A 9 3.28 4.42 -16.37
C GLN A 9 1.93 3.81 -15.96
N LEU A 10 1.04 4.68 -15.43
CA LEU A 10 -0.27 4.31 -14.89
C LEU A 10 -1.33 5.25 -15.45
N THR A 11 -2.39 4.69 -16.02
CA THR A 11 -3.52 5.46 -16.59
C THR A 11 -4.09 6.51 -15.63
N PRO A 12 -4.35 6.21 -14.33
CA PRO A 12 -4.86 7.22 -13.41
C PRO A 12 -3.90 8.38 -13.17
N VAL A 13 -2.59 8.13 -13.22
CA VAL A 13 -1.57 9.19 -13.12
C VAL A 13 -1.60 10.09 -14.34
N ALA A 14 -1.63 9.51 -15.54
CA ALA A 14 -1.76 10.28 -16.78
C ALA A 14 -3.02 11.16 -16.80
N LEU A 15 -4.15 10.66 -16.29
CA LEU A 15 -5.39 11.44 -16.15
C LEU A 15 -5.25 12.59 -15.15
N ALA A 16 -4.59 12.35 -14.01
CA ALA A 16 -4.33 13.40 -13.02
C ALA A 16 -3.43 14.50 -13.59
N GLU A 17 -2.36 14.10 -14.31
CA GLU A 17 -1.47 15.04 -14.99
C GLU A 17 -2.19 15.87 -16.07
N GLY A 18 -3.01 15.21 -16.91
CA GLY A 18 -3.81 15.88 -17.91
C GLY A 18 -4.79 16.89 -17.31
N THR A 19 -5.43 16.50 -16.19
CA THR A 19 -6.34 17.39 -15.45
C THR A 19 -5.59 18.59 -14.85
N ALA A 20 -4.43 18.37 -14.24
CA ALA A 20 -3.60 19.43 -13.68
C ALA A 20 -3.12 20.40 -14.76
N LEU A 21 -2.68 19.88 -15.90
CA LEU A 21 -2.27 20.68 -17.06
C LEU A 21 -3.43 21.53 -17.60
N ALA A 22 -4.61 20.92 -17.79
CA ALA A 22 -5.79 21.65 -18.29
C ALA A 22 -6.21 22.76 -17.32
N LYS A 23 -6.20 22.53 -16.01
CA LYS A 23 -6.48 23.56 -15.00
C LYS A 23 -5.49 24.72 -15.07
N THR A 24 -4.20 24.39 -15.23
CA THR A 24 -3.12 25.37 -15.31
C THR A 24 -3.22 26.23 -16.56
N LEU A 25 -3.52 25.63 -17.72
CA LEU A 25 -3.51 26.34 -19.02
C LEU A 25 -4.81 27.08 -19.33
N TYR A 26 -5.95 26.58 -18.86
CA TYR A 26 -7.26 27.07 -19.33
C TYR A 26 -8.15 27.61 -18.20
N ASN A 27 -7.83 27.36 -16.94
CA ASN A 27 -8.67 27.80 -15.82
C ASN A 27 -7.95 28.75 -14.85
N ASP A 28 -6.79 29.29 -15.22
CA ASP A 28 -5.95 30.17 -14.38
C ASP A 28 -5.70 29.60 -12.96
N THR A 29 -5.70 28.28 -12.84
CA THR A 29 -5.51 27.57 -11.56
C THR A 29 -4.25 26.71 -11.65
N PRO A 30 -3.05 27.25 -11.32
CA PRO A 30 -1.82 26.48 -11.30
C PRO A 30 -1.97 25.25 -10.41
N THR A 31 -1.88 24.06 -11.00
CA THR A 31 -2.12 22.78 -10.31
C THR A 31 -0.95 21.85 -10.57
N THR A 32 -0.45 21.23 -9.51
CA THR A 32 0.57 20.20 -9.57
C THR A 32 0.01 18.85 -9.13
N VAL A 33 0.58 17.75 -9.63
CA VAL A 33 0.23 16.40 -9.19
C VAL A 33 1.12 16.01 -8.03
N ASN A 34 0.52 15.49 -6.97
CA ASN A 34 1.25 14.84 -5.90
C ASN A 34 1.39 13.35 -6.24
N TYR A 35 2.64 12.90 -6.35
CA TYR A 35 3.01 11.52 -6.72
C TYR A 35 3.28 10.61 -5.50
N GLU A 36 3.05 11.09 -4.28
CA GLU A 36 3.23 10.28 -3.08
C GLU A 36 2.08 9.30 -2.90
N ASN A 37 2.42 8.11 -2.42
CA ASN A 37 1.45 7.07 -2.05
C ASN A 37 0.47 6.71 -3.18
N ILE A 38 0.98 6.52 -4.40
CA ILE A 38 0.18 6.04 -5.53
C ILE A 38 -0.04 4.52 -5.38
N PRO A 39 -1.29 4.06 -5.20
CA PRO A 39 -1.56 2.63 -5.15
C PRO A 39 -1.33 2.01 -6.53
N THR A 40 -0.69 0.85 -6.55
CA THR A 40 -0.36 0.13 -7.78
C THR A 40 -0.72 -1.33 -7.64
N ALA A 41 -1.23 -1.93 -8.71
CA ALA A 41 -1.48 -3.36 -8.79
C ALA A 41 -0.74 -3.99 -9.96
N VAL A 42 -0.20 -5.19 -9.74
CA VAL A 42 0.31 -6.08 -10.79
C VAL A 42 -0.65 -7.25 -10.91
N PHE A 43 -1.24 -7.43 -12.09
CA PHE A 43 -2.25 -8.46 -12.36
C PHE A 43 -1.62 -9.81 -12.71
N SER A 44 -0.65 -10.24 -11.90
CA SER A 44 -0.07 -11.57 -11.94
C SER A 44 -0.97 -12.61 -11.26
N GLN A 45 -0.49 -13.86 -11.19
CA GLN A 45 -1.17 -14.95 -10.46
C GLN A 45 -0.19 -15.56 -9.44
N PRO A 46 -0.36 -15.27 -8.15
CA PRO A 46 -1.34 -14.35 -7.53
C PRO A 46 -1.06 -12.88 -7.84
N PRO A 47 -2.06 -11.98 -7.77
CA PRO A 47 -1.87 -10.56 -8.00
C PRO A 47 -1.11 -9.91 -6.84
N ILE A 48 -0.47 -8.76 -7.14
CA ILE A 48 0.28 -7.96 -6.17
C ILE A 48 -0.36 -6.58 -6.08
N GLY A 49 -0.52 -6.08 -4.87
CA GLY A 49 -0.90 -4.69 -4.61
C GLY A 49 0.16 -4.01 -3.74
N THR A 50 0.45 -2.74 -4.01
CA THR A 50 1.45 -1.97 -3.28
C THR A 50 1.05 -0.51 -3.17
N VAL A 51 1.40 0.12 -2.07
CA VAL A 51 1.29 1.58 -1.88
C VAL A 51 2.33 2.05 -0.88
N GLY A 52 2.89 3.24 -1.12
CA GLY A 52 3.96 3.82 -0.29
C GLY A 52 5.33 3.19 -0.58
N LEU A 53 6.22 3.28 0.38
CA LEU A 53 7.63 2.96 0.26
C LEU A 53 7.90 1.45 0.44
N THR A 54 8.88 0.96 -0.29
CA THR A 54 9.53 -0.33 0.04
C THR A 54 10.25 -0.24 1.38
N GLU A 55 10.61 -1.38 1.96
CA GLU A 55 11.38 -1.39 3.22
C GLU A 55 12.74 -0.68 3.06
N GLU A 56 13.40 -0.86 1.93
CA GLU A 56 14.69 -0.24 1.63
C GLU A 56 14.55 1.29 1.55
N GLU A 57 13.59 1.79 0.78
CA GLU A 57 13.29 3.22 0.67
C GLU A 57 12.88 3.82 2.02
N ALA A 58 12.04 3.14 2.78
CA ALA A 58 11.61 3.60 4.09
C ALA A 58 12.78 3.69 5.09
N ARG A 59 13.69 2.72 5.08
CA ARG A 59 14.91 2.78 5.90
C ARG A 59 15.85 3.90 5.46
N ALA A 60 15.97 4.15 4.16
CA ALA A 60 16.77 5.25 3.64
C ALA A 60 16.21 6.62 4.02
N GLU A 61 14.88 6.79 4.03
CA GLU A 61 14.21 8.06 4.30
C GLU A 61 14.02 8.34 5.80
N TYR A 62 13.58 7.32 6.57
CA TYR A 62 13.21 7.48 7.98
C TYR A 62 14.24 6.91 8.96
N GLY A 63 15.20 6.12 8.50
CA GLY A 63 16.17 5.41 9.33
C GLY A 63 15.54 4.20 10.00
N GLU A 64 14.99 4.36 11.20
CA GLU A 64 14.39 3.24 11.95
C GLU A 64 12.92 3.01 11.58
N VAL A 65 12.62 1.80 11.07
CA VAL A 65 11.27 1.37 10.76
C VAL A 65 10.92 0.05 11.44
N SER A 66 9.65 -0.11 11.79
CA SER A 66 9.09 -1.40 12.20
C SER A 66 8.42 -2.08 11.01
N VAL A 67 8.72 -3.35 10.80
CA VAL A 67 8.16 -4.14 9.70
C VAL A 67 7.23 -5.19 10.28
N PHE A 68 5.99 -5.20 9.82
CA PHE A 68 5.00 -6.20 10.17
C PHE A 68 4.76 -7.09 8.95
N LYS A 69 4.73 -8.41 9.15
CA LYS A 69 4.47 -9.39 8.09
C LYS A 69 3.51 -10.44 8.57
N SER A 70 2.58 -10.81 7.71
CA SER A 70 1.73 -11.98 7.91
C SER A 70 1.70 -12.81 6.64
N SER A 71 1.80 -14.13 6.80
CA SER A 71 1.61 -15.09 5.72
C SER A 71 0.60 -16.13 6.18
N PHE A 72 -0.52 -16.22 5.48
CA PHE A 72 -1.63 -17.08 5.86
C PHE A 72 -2.32 -17.70 4.65
N ARG A 73 -3.04 -18.77 4.88
CA ARG A 73 -3.94 -19.34 3.87
C ARG A 73 -5.30 -18.68 3.98
N ALA A 74 -5.73 -17.98 2.92
CA ALA A 74 -7.06 -17.39 2.86
C ALA A 74 -8.14 -18.46 3.12
N LEU A 75 -9.19 -18.13 3.88
CA LEU A 75 -10.23 -19.08 4.29
C LEU A 75 -10.85 -19.83 3.10
N LYS A 76 -11.07 -19.15 1.97
CA LYS A 76 -11.55 -19.77 0.72
C LYS A 76 -10.65 -20.91 0.19
N ASN A 77 -9.36 -20.89 0.51
CA ASN A 77 -8.41 -21.90 0.09
C ASN A 77 -8.37 -23.12 1.03
N THR A 78 -8.89 -23.00 2.25
CA THR A 78 -8.94 -24.12 3.21
C THR A 78 -9.91 -25.19 2.76
N LEU A 79 -11.10 -24.84 2.29
CA LEU A 79 -12.10 -25.78 1.78
C LEU A 79 -11.69 -26.43 0.47
N SER A 80 -11.04 -25.68 -0.42
CA SER A 80 -10.58 -26.19 -1.72
C SER A 80 -9.31 -27.01 -1.65
N GLY A 81 -8.62 -27.03 -0.49
CA GLY A 81 -7.32 -27.69 -0.31
C GLY A 81 -6.16 -27.01 -1.04
N ARG A 82 -6.34 -25.83 -1.59
CA ARG A 82 -5.27 -25.07 -2.27
C ARG A 82 -4.19 -24.67 -1.26
N ALA A 83 -2.93 -24.87 -1.64
CA ALA A 83 -1.77 -24.49 -0.82
C ALA A 83 -1.39 -22.99 -0.93
N GLU A 84 -2.10 -22.23 -1.76
CA GLU A 84 -1.83 -20.82 -2.03
C GLU A 84 -1.90 -19.99 -0.74
N GLN A 85 -0.84 -19.20 -0.51
CA GLN A 85 -0.70 -18.31 0.63
C GLN A 85 -0.93 -16.86 0.21
N THR A 86 -1.44 -16.07 1.12
CA THR A 86 -1.48 -14.61 1.02
C THR A 86 -0.36 -14.05 1.88
N LEU A 87 0.43 -13.13 1.35
CA LEU A 87 1.46 -12.39 2.08
C LEU A 87 1.04 -10.95 2.22
N MET A 88 1.13 -10.42 3.42
CA MET A 88 0.93 -9.00 3.73
C MET A 88 2.12 -8.45 4.47
N LYS A 89 2.51 -7.22 4.12
CA LYS A 89 3.62 -6.49 4.73
C LYS A 89 3.21 -5.04 4.97
N MET A 90 3.50 -4.55 6.16
CA MET A 90 3.31 -3.15 6.53
C MET A 90 4.61 -2.59 7.09
N ILE A 91 4.95 -1.37 6.72
CA ILE A 91 6.16 -0.66 7.13
C ILE A 91 5.74 0.60 7.86
N VAL A 92 6.28 0.80 9.05
CA VAL A 92 5.90 1.87 9.97
C VAL A 92 7.15 2.64 10.38
N ASP A 93 7.13 3.96 10.26
CA ASP A 93 8.16 4.83 10.83
C ASP A 93 8.08 4.77 12.36
N LYS A 94 9.16 4.31 13.01
CA LYS A 94 9.20 4.15 14.49
C LYS A 94 8.99 5.47 15.23
N LYS A 95 9.40 6.58 14.65
CA LYS A 95 9.35 7.89 15.32
C LYS A 95 7.95 8.51 15.31
N SER A 96 7.25 8.45 14.20
CA SER A 96 5.93 9.09 14.02
C SER A 96 4.76 8.12 14.11
N ASP A 97 5.02 6.82 14.20
CA ASP A 97 4.02 5.74 14.10
C ASP A 97 3.27 5.72 12.76
N LYS A 98 3.66 6.52 11.77
CA LYS A 98 3.01 6.55 10.46
C LYS A 98 3.26 5.27 9.68
N VAL A 99 2.21 4.75 9.06
CA VAL A 99 2.33 3.69 8.07
C VAL A 99 2.83 4.33 6.78
N VAL A 100 4.03 3.93 6.34
CA VAL A 100 4.74 4.51 5.19
C VAL A 100 4.79 3.59 3.98
N GLY A 101 4.46 2.31 4.15
CA GLY A 101 4.38 1.36 3.04
C GLY A 101 3.50 0.16 3.39
N VAL A 102 2.71 -0.31 2.41
CA VAL A 102 1.87 -1.50 2.53
C VAL A 102 1.90 -2.29 1.23
N HIS A 103 2.15 -3.59 1.36
CA HIS A 103 2.31 -4.49 0.22
C HIS A 103 1.56 -5.79 0.48
N MET A 104 0.93 -6.32 -0.56
CA MET A 104 0.17 -7.56 -0.49
C MET A 104 0.41 -8.41 -1.74
N VAL A 105 0.60 -9.70 -1.55
CA VAL A 105 0.57 -10.71 -2.61
C VAL A 105 -0.56 -11.67 -2.29
N GLY A 106 -1.55 -11.75 -3.15
CA GLY A 106 -2.70 -12.63 -2.94
C GLY A 106 -3.96 -12.12 -3.62
N PRO A 107 -5.03 -12.91 -3.59
CA PRO A 107 -6.31 -12.53 -4.19
C PRO A 107 -6.82 -11.19 -3.65
N ASP A 108 -7.45 -10.43 -4.52
CA ASP A 108 -8.09 -9.15 -4.21
C ASP A 108 -7.12 -8.03 -3.76
N SER A 109 -5.79 -8.23 -3.93
CA SER A 109 -4.77 -7.28 -3.48
C SER A 109 -4.96 -5.87 -4.04
N GLY A 110 -5.33 -5.72 -5.32
CA GLY A 110 -5.59 -4.41 -5.93
C GLY A 110 -6.75 -3.68 -5.29
N GLU A 111 -7.86 -4.37 -5.01
CA GLU A 111 -9.05 -3.79 -4.37
C GLU A 111 -8.76 -3.37 -2.92
N ILE A 112 -8.02 -4.21 -2.19
CA ILE A 112 -7.65 -3.93 -0.80
C ILE A 112 -6.67 -2.74 -0.72
N ILE A 113 -5.63 -2.76 -1.53
CA ILE A 113 -4.59 -1.72 -1.53
C ILE A 113 -5.14 -0.37 -1.99
N GLN A 114 -6.16 -0.33 -2.85
CA GLN A 114 -6.84 0.91 -3.20
C GLN A 114 -7.40 1.62 -1.94
N GLY A 115 -8.05 0.88 -1.05
CA GLY A 115 -8.57 1.42 0.22
C GLY A 115 -7.45 1.85 1.18
N ILE A 116 -6.39 1.05 1.27
CA ILE A 116 -5.21 1.36 2.09
C ILE A 116 -4.50 2.62 1.57
N GLY A 117 -4.47 2.86 0.26
CA GLY A 117 -3.91 4.08 -0.33
C GLY A 117 -4.57 5.36 0.22
N ILE A 118 -5.87 5.33 0.47
CA ILE A 118 -6.60 6.45 1.09
C ILE A 118 -6.11 6.66 2.52
N ALA A 119 -5.92 5.58 3.29
CA ALA A 119 -5.43 5.65 4.67
C ALA A 119 -4.02 6.23 4.74
N LEU A 120 -3.09 5.80 3.89
CA LEU A 120 -1.73 6.35 3.82
C LEU A 120 -1.76 7.83 3.41
N LYS A 121 -2.57 8.19 2.43
CA LYS A 121 -2.75 9.59 1.99
C LYS A 121 -3.28 10.49 3.11
N ALA A 122 -4.12 9.95 4.00
CA ALA A 122 -4.62 10.61 5.20
C ALA A 122 -3.59 10.63 6.36
N GLY A 123 -2.43 9.99 6.20
CA GLY A 123 -1.39 9.94 7.22
C GLY A 123 -1.72 8.99 8.38
N ALA A 124 -2.43 7.90 8.11
CA ALA A 124 -2.82 6.93 9.13
C ALA A 124 -1.59 6.33 9.83
N THR A 125 -1.69 6.20 11.16
CA THR A 125 -0.67 5.60 12.02
C THR A 125 -0.95 4.12 12.26
N LYS A 126 0.04 3.38 12.75
CA LYS A 126 -0.15 1.98 13.19
C LYS A 126 -1.21 1.89 14.28
N ALA A 127 -1.25 2.86 15.19
CA ALA A 127 -2.28 2.94 16.22
C ALA A 127 -3.70 3.06 15.62
N VAL A 128 -3.88 3.79 14.52
CA VAL A 128 -5.18 3.86 13.81
C VAL A 128 -5.55 2.50 13.23
N PHE A 129 -4.62 1.81 12.57
CA PHE A 129 -4.85 0.46 12.08
C PHE A 129 -5.21 -0.49 13.23
N ASP A 130 -4.47 -0.45 14.35
CA ASP A 130 -4.68 -1.32 15.50
C ASP A 130 -6.02 -1.09 16.22
N SER A 131 -6.54 0.12 16.19
CA SER A 131 -7.84 0.46 16.77
C SER A 131 -9.02 0.23 15.85
N THR A 132 -8.77 -0.05 14.57
CA THR A 132 -9.83 -0.31 13.59
C THR A 132 -10.37 -1.73 13.77
N ILE A 133 -11.69 -1.87 13.81
CA ILE A 133 -12.37 -3.17 13.88
C ILE A 133 -12.34 -3.82 12.50
N GLY A 134 -11.79 -5.04 12.40
CA GLY A 134 -11.72 -5.80 11.16
C GLY A 134 -13.07 -6.36 10.73
N ILE A 135 -13.20 -6.63 9.43
CA ILE A 135 -14.35 -7.37 8.88
C ILE A 135 -13.99 -8.86 8.84
N HIS A 136 -14.62 -9.66 9.69
CA HIS A 136 -14.36 -11.09 9.75
C HIS A 136 -15.45 -11.91 9.01
N PRO A 137 -15.09 -12.93 8.21
CA PRO A 137 -13.71 -13.27 7.81
C PRO A 137 -13.32 -12.63 6.47
N THR A 138 -12.27 -11.83 6.47
CA THR A 138 -11.68 -11.27 5.25
C THR A 138 -10.16 -11.32 5.28
N SER A 139 -9.50 -11.25 4.12
CA SER A 139 -8.05 -11.10 4.10
C SER A 139 -7.60 -9.72 4.59
N ALA A 140 -8.41 -8.69 4.34
CA ALA A 140 -8.07 -7.31 4.71
C ALA A 140 -7.97 -7.07 6.23
N GLU A 141 -8.69 -7.88 7.05
CA GLU A 141 -8.63 -7.76 8.52
C GLU A 141 -7.21 -8.00 9.06
N GLU A 142 -6.38 -8.73 8.34
CA GLU A 142 -4.99 -8.96 8.75
C GLU A 142 -4.20 -7.67 8.93
N PHE A 143 -4.47 -6.64 8.12
CA PHE A 143 -3.82 -5.34 8.28
C PHE A 143 -4.13 -4.63 9.61
N VAL A 144 -5.23 -4.98 10.26
CA VAL A 144 -5.62 -4.41 11.56
C VAL A 144 -5.39 -5.38 12.72
N THR A 145 -4.88 -6.58 12.45
CA THR A 145 -4.58 -7.61 13.46
C THR A 145 -3.09 -7.93 13.63
N MET A 146 -2.22 -7.48 12.73
CA MET A 146 -0.76 -7.60 12.86
C MET A 146 -0.24 -6.76 14.01
N ARG A 147 0.02 -7.35 15.18
CA ARG A 147 0.44 -6.65 16.40
C ARG A 147 1.95 -6.63 16.62
N GLU A 148 2.62 -7.70 16.22
CA GLU A 148 4.04 -7.90 16.51
C GLU A 148 4.88 -7.61 15.27
N PRO A 149 5.87 -6.74 15.36
CA PRO A 149 6.82 -6.53 14.28
C PRO A 149 7.71 -7.77 14.09
N VAL A 150 8.19 -7.97 12.88
CA VAL A 150 9.20 -8.99 12.60
C VAL A 150 10.47 -8.63 13.36
N ALA A 151 11.09 -9.62 14.02
CA ALA A 151 12.39 -9.42 14.66
C ALA A 151 13.42 -8.95 13.62
N GLU A 152 14.16 -7.89 13.96
CA GLU A 152 15.28 -7.46 13.14
C GLU A 152 16.30 -8.59 13.10
N ALA A 153 16.77 -8.95 11.89
CA ALA A 153 17.87 -9.90 11.78
C ALA A 153 19.08 -9.31 12.52
N ALA A 154 19.61 -10.01 13.50
CA ALA A 154 20.88 -9.63 14.11
C ALA A 154 21.95 -9.65 12.99
N GLU A 155 22.59 -8.51 12.75
CA GLU A 155 23.74 -8.39 11.86
C GLU A 155 24.93 -9.24 12.36
#